data_31bdf96ef91528b841e2d47b09a78fea
#
_entry.id   31bdf96ef91528b841e2d47b09a78fea
#
_cell.length_a   1.000
_cell.length_b   1.000
_cell.length_c   1.000
_cell.angle_alpha   90.00
_cell.angle_beta   90.00
_cell.angle_gamma   90.00
#
_symmetry.space_group_name_H-M   'P 1'
#
loop_
_entity.id
_entity.type
_entity.pdbx_description
1 polymer ?
#
loop_
_entity_poly.entity_id
_entity_poly.type
_entity_poly.pdbx_seq_one_letter_code
_entity_poly.pdbx_strand_id
1 'polypeptide(L)'
;MERKGFTSTRQESVEFYKDLTPINIKSQIEYLDLRYSNLCNFACRTCEPSFSSKIINEIDQHSELKAFYPLVNKNNAYSEIAQDLKDILPTVKRINFTGGEPLLIKDNIKILTELLHLGRIDCEIMITTNASVINPQWLSLLSQFQTVHWTISIDGVGPYAEYIRYGSVWAQIEKNIKDIL
;
A
#
# COMPACT_ATOMS: atom_id res chain seq x y z
N MET A 1 16.11 11.20 -17.33
CA MET A 1 14.81 11.77 -16.93
C MET A 1 14.94 13.12 -16.23
N GLU A 2 16.04 13.39 -15.53
CA GLU A 2 16.26 14.65 -14.77
C GLU A 2 16.34 15.95 -15.61
N ARG A 3 16.49 15.86 -16.92
CA ARG A 3 16.65 17.03 -17.82
C ARG A 3 15.37 17.73 -18.26
N LYS A 4 14.18 17.30 -17.82
CA LYS A 4 12.86 17.84 -18.27
C LYS A 4 11.96 18.37 -17.18
N GLY A 5 12.49 18.72 -16.00
CA GLY A 5 11.69 19.27 -14.89
C GLY A 5 10.85 18.23 -14.14
N PHE A 6 11.08 16.94 -14.35
CA PHE A 6 10.49 15.86 -13.55
C PHE A 6 11.43 15.50 -12.42
N THR A 7 10.93 15.50 -11.20
CA THR A 7 11.65 15.03 -10.02
C THR A 7 11.67 13.49 -10.02
N SER A 8 12.83 12.88 -9.87
CA SER A 8 12.91 11.43 -9.70
C SER A 8 12.63 11.04 -8.24
N THR A 9 12.16 9.83 -7.99
CA THR A 9 11.97 9.29 -6.62
C THR A 9 13.24 9.42 -5.78
N ARG A 10 14.42 9.29 -6.41
CA ARG A 10 15.71 9.51 -5.74
C ARG A 10 15.89 10.96 -5.31
N GLN A 11 15.53 11.94 -6.17
CA GLN A 11 15.62 13.36 -5.82
C GLN A 11 14.61 13.72 -4.74
N GLU A 12 13.40 13.20 -4.80
CA GLU A 12 12.39 13.37 -3.74
C GLU A 12 12.91 12.83 -2.40
N SER A 13 13.51 11.64 -2.39
CA SER A 13 14.10 11.06 -1.20
C SER A 13 15.27 11.91 -0.67
N VAL A 14 16.17 12.38 -1.54
CA VAL A 14 17.28 13.26 -1.14
C VAL A 14 16.77 14.55 -0.54
N GLU A 15 15.73 15.16 -1.14
CA GLU A 15 15.13 16.40 -0.63
C GLU A 15 14.42 16.17 0.71
N PHE A 16 13.71 15.06 0.85
CA PHE A 16 13.03 14.68 2.10
C PHE A 16 14.02 14.49 3.26
N TYR A 17 15.19 13.92 2.97
CA TYR A 17 16.21 13.62 3.99
C TYR A 17 17.37 14.63 4.05
N LYS A 18 17.31 15.76 3.34
CA LYS A 18 18.39 16.75 3.26
C LYS A 18 18.84 17.36 4.58
N ASP A 19 17.91 17.47 5.52
CA ASP A 19 18.14 18.07 6.84
C ASP A 19 18.60 17.04 7.89
N LEU A 20 18.83 15.79 7.48
CA LEU A 20 19.39 14.76 8.35
C LEU A 20 20.88 14.98 8.51
N THR A 21 21.26 15.54 9.67
CA THR A 21 22.68 15.64 10.04
C THR A 21 23.25 14.25 10.38
N PRO A 22 24.40 13.84 9.81
CA PRO A 22 24.97 12.49 9.95
C PRO A 22 25.45 12.11 11.35
N ILE A 23 25.28 12.96 12.37
CA ILE A 23 26.10 12.93 13.60
C ILE A 23 25.39 12.34 14.83
N ASN A 24 24.13 11.94 14.72
CA ASN A 24 23.48 11.24 15.84
C ASN A 24 22.75 10.00 15.33
N ILE A 25 23.52 8.95 15.02
CA ILE A 25 22.99 7.63 14.68
C ILE A 25 22.47 6.97 15.97
N LYS A 26 21.44 7.51 16.54
CA LYS A 26 20.37 6.66 17.04
C LYS A 26 19.64 6.26 15.77
N SER A 27 19.79 5.01 15.38
CA SER A 27 19.14 4.43 14.19
C SER A 27 17.61 4.55 14.36
N GLN A 28 17.05 5.69 13.97
CA GLN A 28 15.60 5.88 13.95
C GLN A 28 15.12 5.51 12.56
N ILE A 29 14.15 4.63 12.52
CA ILE A 29 13.46 4.32 11.25
C ILE A 29 12.53 5.50 10.97
N GLU A 30 12.77 6.21 9.86
CA GLU A 30 11.98 7.37 9.45
C GLU A 30 10.99 7.05 8.32
N TYR A 31 11.24 6.00 7.55
CA TYR A 31 10.40 5.53 6.46
C TYR A 31 10.06 4.06 6.60
N LEU A 32 8.77 3.73 6.53
CA LEU A 32 8.25 2.38 6.51
C LEU A 32 7.55 2.09 5.18
N ASP A 33 7.94 1.03 4.50
CA ASP A 33 7.20 0.45 3.38
C ASP A 33 6.55 -0.86 3.87
N LEU A 34 5.24 -0.83 4.10
CA LEU A 34 4.50 -1.92 4.73
C LEU A 34 3.88 -2.83 3.68
N ARG A 35 4.47 -4.04 3.50
CA ARG A 35 4.05 -5.11 2.56
C ARG A 35 3.90 -6.44 3.26
N TYR A 36 3.22 -6.47 4.38
CA TYR A 36 3.15 -7.64 5.26
C TYR A 36 1.96 -8.57 5.00
N SER A 37 1.14 -8.26 4.02
CA SER A 37 -0.03 -9.07 3.64
C SER A 37 -0.21 -9.12 2.13
N ASN A 38 -0.59 -10.28 1.63
CA ASN A 38 -0.98 -10.50 0.24
C ASN A 38 -2.50 -10.48 0.04
N LEU A 39 -3.28 -10.10 1.07
CA LEU A 39 -4.73 -10.02 0.93
C LEU A 39 -5.10 -9.04 -0.19
N CYS A 40 -5.67 -9.57 -1.26
CA CYS A 40 -6.11 -8.80 -2.42
C CYS A 40 -7.37 -9.40 -3.01
N ASN A 41 -8.25 -8.56 -3.51
CA ASN A 41 -9.49 -8.96 -4.17
C ASN A 41 -9.37 -9.07 -5.70
N PHE A 42 -8.19 -8.76 -6.27
CA PHE A 42 -7.91 -8.88 -7.71
C PHE A 42 -6.90 -9.98 -8.01
N ALA A 43 -7.04 -10.59 -9.20
CA ALA A 43 -6.06 -11.48 -9.82
C ALA A 43 -5.51 -10.82 -11.09
N CYS A 44 -4.78 -9.72 -10.93
CA CYS A 44 -4.23 -8.94 -12.05
C CYS A 44 -3.24 -9.78 -12.86
N ARG A 45 -3.28 -9.68 -14.19
CA ARG A 45 -2.38 -10.41 -15.11
C ARG A 45 -0.91 -10.00 -14.99
N THR A 46 -0.66 -8.81 -14.43
CA THR A 46 0.67 -8.25 -14.20
C THR A 46 1.19 -8.49 -12.78
N CYS A 47 0.42 -9.21 -11.94
CA CYS A 47 0.74 -9.43 -10.53
C CYS A 47 1.36 -10.81 -10.30
N GLU A 48 2.07 -10.93 -9.18
CA GLU A 48 2.63 -12.20 -8.71
C GLU A 48 1.76 -12.83 -7.61
N PRO A 49 1.78 -14.17 -7.47
CA PRO A 49 1.05 -14.87 -6.40
C PRO A 49 1.41 -14.39 -4.99
N SER A 50 2.67 -13.98 -4.77
CA SER A 50 3.14 -13.44 -3.49
C SER A 50 2.41 -12.17 -3.04
N PHE A 51 1.81 -11.43 -3.97
CA PHE A 51 1.08 -10.18 -3.72
C PHE A 51 -0.43 -10.27 -3.90
N SER A 52 -0.97 -11.47 -4.19
CA SER A 52 -2.42 -11.64 -4.34
C SER A 52 -2.92 -12.97 -3.83
N SER A 53 -3.66 -12.92 -2.72
CA SER A 53 -4.37 -14.10 -2.19
C SER A 53 -5.39 -14.66 -3.19
N LYS A 54 -5.93 -13.84 -4.10
CA LYS A 54 -6.86 -14.30 -5.14
C LYS A 54 -6.15 -15.14 -6.20
N ILE A 55 -4.94 -14.75 -6.62
CA ILE A 55 -4.11 -15.57 -7.52
C ILE A 55 -3.73 -16.89 -6.86
N ILE A 56 -3.37 -16.87 -5.56
CA ILE A 56 -3.07 -18.12 -4.82
C ILE A 56 -4.29 -19.06 -4.83
N ASN A 57 -5.48 -18.51 -4.59
CA ASN A 57 -6.71 -19.31 -4.63
C ASN A 57 -6.97 -19.93 -6.01
N GLU A 58 -6.69 -19.19 -7.10
CA GLU A 58 -6.78 -19.75 -8.47
C GLU A 58 -5.76 -20.88 -8.70
N ILE A 59 -4.50 -20.68 -8.27
CA ILE A 59 -3.46 -21.72 -8.35
C ILE A 59 -3.87 -22.96 -7.57
N ASP A 60 -4.51 -22.80 -6.40
CA ASP A 60 -4.95 -23.94 -5.60
C ASP A 60 -6.12 -24.72 -6.22
N GLN A 61 -6.94 -24.07 -7.02
CA GLN A 61 -8.06 -24.70 -7.72
C GLN A 61 -7.62 -25.41 -9.00
N HIS A 62 -6.46 -25.10 -9.56
CA HIS A 62 -5.96 -25.59 -10.84
C HIS A 62 -4.61 -26.30 -10.66
N SER A 63 -4.63 -27.64 -10.72
CA SER A 63 -3.42 -28.46 -10.50
C SER A 63 -2.29 -28.18 -11.51
N GLU A 64 -2.65 -27.83 -12.74
CA GLU A 64 -1.73 -27.47 -13.80
C GLU A 64 -0.93 -26.18 -13.47
N LEU A 65 -1.53 -25.23 -12.75
CA LEU A 65 -0.86 -24.00 -12.33
C LEU A 65 0.14 -24.25 -11.20
N LYS A 66 -0.11 -25.24 -10.33
CA LYS A 66 0.82 -25.58 -9.23
C LYS A 66 2.20 -26.00 -9.73
N ALA A 67 2.28 -26.59 -10.92
CA ALA A 67 3.56 -26.97 -11.53
C ALA A 67 4.44 -25.75 -11.88
N PHE A 68 3.82 -24.62 -12.21
CA PHE A 68 4.53 -23.37 -12.54
C PHE A 68 4.87 -22.53 -11.30
N TYR A 69 4.16 -22.74 -10.18
CA TYR A 69 4.32 -21.97 -8.94
C TYR A 69 4.61 -22.86 -7.73
N PRO A 70 5.70 -23.67 -7.74
CA PRO A 70 5.96 -24.67 -6.70
C PRO A 70 6.28 -24.09 -5.31
N LEU A 71 6.68 -22.83 -5.24
CA LEU A 71 7.19 -22.17 -4.02
C LEU A 71 6.32 -21.01 -3.54
N VAL A 72 5.05 -20.95 -3.90
CA VAL A 72 4.17 -19.86 -3.41
C VAL A 72 3.95 -20.00 -1.91
N ASN A 73 4.47 -19.05 -1.16
CA ASN A 73 4.21 -18.97 0.28
C ASN A 73 2.78 -18.46 0.51
N LYS A 74 1.92 -19.32 1.07
CA LYS A 74 0.49 -19.05 1.28
C LYS A 74 0.23 -18.17 2.52
N ASN A 75 1.20 -18.04 3.43
CA ASN A 75 1.02 -17.45 4.75
C ASN A 75 1.63 -16.05 4.85
N ASN A 76 1.19 -15.12 4.01
CA ASN A 76 1.65 -13.74 4.05
C ASN A 76 0.63 -12.80 4.75
N ALA A 77 -0.07 -13.26 5.77
CA ALA A 77 -0.85 -12.41 6.65
C ALA A 77 -0.17 -12.38 8.02
N TYR A 78 0.55 -11.32 8.31
CA TYR A 78 1.07 -11.04 9.64
C TYR A 78 0.02 -10.23 10.41
N SER A 79 -0.45 -10.74 11.54
CA SER A 79 -1.63 -10.21 12.23
C SER A 79 -1.35 -9.26 13.40
N GLU A 80 -0.08 -9.05 13.76
CA GLU A 80 0.30 -8.24 14.94
C GLU A 80 1.24 -7.08 14.60
N ILE A 81 1.30 -6.69 13.33
CA ILE A 81 2.25 -5.68 12.84
C ILE A 81 2.13 -4.34 13.60
N ALA A 82 0.92 -3.92 13.98
CA ALA A 82 0.73 -2.68 14.71
C ALA A 82 1.42 -2.72 16.09
N GLN A 83 1.45 -3.89 16.76
CA GLN A 83 2.14 -4.06 18.03
C GLN A 83 3.66 -4.04 17.85
N ASP A 84 4.18 -4.68 16.80
CA ASP A 84 5.62 -4.70 16.53
C ASP A 84 6.18 -3.33 16.12
N LEU A 85 5.35 -2.49 15.52
CA LEU A 85 5.73 -1.14 15.13
C LEU A 85 5.63 -0.12 16.26
N LYS A 86 5.14 -0.49 17.44
CA LYS A 86 4.84 0.43 18.55
C LYS A 86 6.01 1.34 18.92
N ASP A 87 7.24 0.82 18.91
CA ASP A 87 8.44 1.58 19.26
C ASP A 87 8.95 2.45 18.12
N ILE A 88 8.46 2.22 16.89
CA ILE A 88 8.87 2.91 15.67
C ILE A 88 7.92 4.07 15.34
N LEU A 89 6.62 3.87 15.53
CA LEU A 89 5.58 4.84 15.19
C LEU A 89 5.80 6.24 15.79
N PRO A 90 6.36 6.41 17.01
CA PRO A 90 6.63 7.74 17.55
C PRO A 90 7.61 8.59 16.74
N THR A 91 8.50 7.96 15.96
CA THR A 91 9.59 8.64 15.23
C THR A 91 9.48 8.56 13.71
N VAL A 92 8.61 7.71 13.19
CA VAL A 92 8.44 7.56 11.74
C VAL A 92 7.92 8.84 11.11
N LYS A 93 8.49 9.23 9.97
CA LYS A 93 8.10 10.44 9.23
C LYS A 93 7.20 10.13 8.04
N ARG A 94 7.32 8.92 7.48
CA ARG A 94 6.58 8.51 6.30
C ARG A 94 6.24 7.03 6.38
N ILE A 95 4.99 6.68 6.05
CA ILE A 95 4.54 5.29 5.92
C ILE A 95 3.90 5.10 4.55
N ASN A 96 4.35 4.08 3.82
CA ASN A 96 3.74 3.62 2.58
C ASN A 96 2.98 2.32 2.82
N PHE A 97 1.67 2.35 2.70
CA PHE A 97 0.81 1.16 2.74
C PHE A 97 0.68 0.57 1.35
N THR A 98 1.17 -0.65 1.17
CA THR A 98 1.20 -1.36 -0.10
C THR A 98 1.11 -2.89 0.14
N GLY A 99 1.45 -3.72 -0.83
CA GLY A 99 1.37 -5.19 -0.74
C GLY A 99 0.26 -5.74 -1.61
N GLY A 100 -0.70 -6.48 -1.06
CA GLY A 100 -1.90 -6.90 -1.77
C GLY A 100 -2.82 -5.70 -2.08
N GLU A 101 -3.93 -5.60 -1.37
CA GLU A 101 -4.75 -4.37 -1.35
C GLU A 101 -4.78 -3.81 0.08
N PRO A 102 -4.07 -2.70 0.36
CA PRO A 102 -3.92 -2.19 1.72
C PRO A 102 -5.23 -1.76 2.38
N LEU A 103 -6.23 -1.36 1.60
CA LEU A 103 -7.53 -0.93 2.12
C LEU A 103 -8.39 -2.09 2.64
N LEU A 104 -8.03 -3.34 2.32
CA LEU A 104 -8.65 -4.54 2.88
C LEU A 104 -8.00 -5.00 4.19
N ILE A 105 -6.82 -4.48 4.53
CA ILE A 105 -6.02 -4.94 5.66
C ILE A 105 -6.41 -4.17 6.91
N LYS A 106 -7.08 -4.84 7.85
CA LYS A 106 -7.61 -4.22 9.08
C LYS A 106 -6.49 -3.64 9.99
N ASP A 107 -5.32 -4.25 9.99
CA ASP A 107 -4.22 -3.80 10.83
C ASP A 107 -3.63 -2.45 10.37
N ASN A 108 -3.79 -2.08 9.10
CA ASN A 108 -3.44 -0.75 8.62
C ASN A 108 -4.28 0.34 9.30
N ILE A 109 -5.56 0.06 9.58
CA ILE A 109 -6.43 0.97 10.34
C ILE A 109 -5.92 1.13 11.78
N LYS A 110 -5.45 0.04 12.40
CA LYS A 110 -4.87 0.10 13.76
C LYS A 110 -3.61 0.97 13.79
N ILE A 111 -2.74 0.84 12.78
CA ILE A 111 -1.52 1.66 12.65
C ILE A 111 -1.87 3.15 12.52
N LEU A 112 -2.82 3.51 11.64
CA LEU A 112 -3.28 4.89 11.49
C LEU A 112 -3.90 5.42 12.79
N THR A 113 -4.70 4.62 13.47
CA THR A 113 -5.31 4.99 14.75
C THR A 113 -4.25 5.23 15.82
N GLU A 114 -3.21 4.39 15.88
CA GLU A 114 -2.11 4.56 16.84
C GLU A 114 -1.30 5.83 16.56
N LEU A 115 -1.01 6.14 15.29
CA LEU A 115 -0.37 7.42 14.92
C LEU A 115 -1.17 8.63 15.39
N LEU A 116 -2.50 8.59 15.25
CA LEU A 116 -3.37 9.67 15.73
C LEU A 116 -3.37 9.77 17.26
N HIS A 117 -3.37 8.65 17.98
CA HIS A 117 -3.24 8.63 19.45
C HIS A 117 -1.90 9.21 19.91
N LEU A 118 -0.83 8.99 19.15
CA LEU A 118 0.50 9.54 19.41
C LEU A 118 0.62 11.02 18.99
N GLY A 119 -0.43 11.62 18.42
CA GLY A 119 -0.41 12.98 17.89
C GLY A 119 0.42 13.17 16.62
N ARG A 120 0.80 12.05 15.93
CA ARG A 120 1.67 12.06 14.74
C ARG A 120 0.90 12.34 13.45
N ILE A 121 0.13 13.44 13.46
CA ILE A 121 -0.58 13.94 12.26
C ILE A 121 0.38 14.47 11.18
N ASP A 122 1.63 14.73 11.56
CA ASP A 122 2.75 15.16 10.71
C ASP A 122 3.35 14.00 9.88
N CYS A 123 3.07 12.75 10.27
CA CYS A 123 3.53 11.58 9.51
C CYS A 123 2.87 11.59 8.12
N GLU A 124 3.69 11.55 7.08
CA GLU A 124 3.24 11.49 5.69
C GLU A 124 2.71 10.09 5.35
N ILE A 125 1.46 10.00 4.93
CA ILE A 125 0.82 8.73 4.60
C ILE A 125 0.77 8.56 3.08
N MET A 126 1.33 7.45 2.60
CA MET A 126 1.27 7.04 1.20
C MET A 126 0.45 5.75 1.09
N ILE A 127 -0.43 5.65 0.11
CA ILE A 127 -1.29 4.48 -0.10
C ILE A 127 -1.24 4.09 -1.58
N THR A 128 -0.77 2.86 -1.85
CA THR A 128 -0.81 2.29 -3.21
C THR A 128 -1.95 1.29 -3.28
N THR A 129 -3.04 1.65 -3.96
CA THR A 129 -4.29 0.89 -3.96
C THR A 129 -4.82 0.61 -5.36
N ASN A 130 -5.60 -0.44 -5.51
CA ASN A 130 -6.38 -0.72 -6.70
C ASN A 130 -7.70 0.08 -6.76
N ALA A 131 -7.99 0.86 -5.74
CA ALA A 131 -9.17 1.70 -5.56
C ALA A 131 -10.53 0.97 -5.70
N SER A 132 -10.57 -0.36 -5.55
CA SER A 132 -11.82 -1.11 -5.63
C SER A 132 -12.72 -0.94 -4.43
N VAL A 133 -12.12 -0.67 -3.26
CA VAL A 133 -12.81 -0.55 -1.98
C VAL A 133 -12.33 0.70 -1.27
N ILE A 134 -13.21 1.70 -1.17
CA ILE A 134 -13.00 2.88 -0.33
C ILE A 134 -14.12 2.90 0.68
N ASN A 135 -13.80 2.79 1.96
CA ASN A 135 -14.80 2.88 3.01
C ASN A 135 -14.67 4.20 3.81
N PRO A 136 -15.77 4.68 4.40
CA PRO A 136 -15.76 5.95 5.14
C PRO A 136 -14.78 5.99 6.32
N GLN A 137 -14.47 4.86 6.93
CA GLN A 137 -13.52 4.79 8.04
C GLN A 137 -12.11 5.19 7.61
N TRP A 138 -11.64 4.69 6.43
CA TRP A 138 -10.36 5.10 5.86
C TRP A 138 -10.30 6.59 5.59
N LEU A 139 -11.32 7.13 4.90
CA LEU A 139 -11.37 8.56 4.57
C LEU A 139 -11.39 9.42 5.84
N SER A 140 -12.18 9.03 6.85
CA SER A 140 -12.25 9.74 8.13
C SER A 140 -10.92 9.73 8.90
N LEU A 141 -10.17 8.63 8.88
CA LEU A 141 -8.86 8.57 9.52
C LEU A 141 -7.83 9.40 8.75
N LEU A 142 -7.78 9.24 7.43
CA LEU A 142 -6.80 9.91 6.58
C LEU A 142 -6.98 11.43 6.55
N SER A 143 -8.21 11.93 6.65
CA SER A 143 -8.48 13.38 6.70
C SER A 143 -7.88 14.10 7.92
N GLN A 144 -7.39 13.35 8.90
CA GLN A 144 -6.76 13.93 10.10
C GLN A 144 -5.24 14.11 9.95
N PHE A 145 -4.62 13.53 8.90
CA PHE A 145 -3.19 13.71 8.61
C PHE A 145 -2.95 14.93 7.72
N GLN A 146 -1.81 15.59 7.91
CA GLN A 146 -1.45 16.79 7.16
C GLN A 146 -1.15 16.48 5.69
N THR A 147 -0.60 15.30 5.42
CA THR A 147 -0.17 14.91 4.08
C THR A 147 -0.55 13.46 3.79
N VAL A 148 -1.37 13.27 2.76
CA VAL A 148 -1.79 11.95 2.27
C VAL A 148 -1.58 11.88 0.76
N HIS A 149 -0.83 10.90 0.29
CA HIS A 149 -0.59 10.61 -1.12
C HIS A 149 -1.29 9.34 -1.56
N TRP A 150 -2.09 9.44 -2.59
CA TRP A 150 -2.74 8.32 -3.22
C TRP A 150 -2.03 7.92 -4.51
N THR A 151 -1.59 6.68 -4.59
CA THR A 151 -1.11 6.06 -5.82
C THR A 151 -2.15 5.04 -6.28
N ILE A 152 -2.89 5.40 -7.33
CA ILE A 152 -3.92 4.54 -7.86
C ILE A 152 -3.34 3.65 -8.96
N SER A 153 -3.46 2.34 -8.77
CA SER A 153 -2.95 1.34 -9.71
C SER A 153 -3.93 1.15 -10.87
N ILE A 154 -3.65 1.75 -12.02
CA ILE A 154 -4.48 1.70 -13.25
C ILE A 154 -3.60 1.28 -14.43
N ASP A 155 -4.04 0.27 -15.21
CA ASP A 155 -3.36 -0.21 -16.42
C ASP A 155 -4.20 0.00 -17.68
N GLY A 156 -5.35 0.65 -17.55
CA GLY A 156 -6.29 0.92 -18.63
C GLY A 156 -7.62 1.45 -18.11
N VAL A 157 -8.60 1.64 -18.99
CA VAL A 157 -9.94 2.13 -18.65
C VAL A 157 -11.02 1.20 -19.21
N GLY A 158 -12.19 1.19 -18.57
CA GLY A 158 -13.32 0.38 -19.03
C GLY A 158 -12.97 -1.11 -19.11
N PRO A 159 -13.40 -1.81 -20.18
CA PRO A 159 -13.17 -3.25 -20.33
C PRO A 159 -11.69 -3.65 -20.33
N TYR A 160 -10.77 -2.78 -20.75
CA TYR A 160 -9.33 -3.04 -20.72
C TYR A 160 -8.80 -3.11 -19.29
N ALA A 161 -9.25 -2.20 -18.41
CA ALA A 161 -8.93 -2.26 -16.99
C ALA A 161 -9.40 -3.58 -16.37
N GLU A 162 -10.64 -3.99 -16.64
CA GLU A 162 -11.23 -5.22 -16.13
C GLU A 162 -10.54 -6.48 -16.67
N TYR A 163 -10.07 -6.45 -17.91
CA TYR A 163 -9.30 -7.56 -18.50
C TYR A 163 -7.92 -7.71 -17.84
N ILE A 164 -7.19 -6.61 -17.65
CA ILE A 164 -5.83 -6.65 -17.09
C ILE A 164 -5.88 -6.90 -15.58
N ARG A 165 -6.79 -6.20 -14.89
CA ARG A 165 -7.00 -6.31 -13.44
C ARG A 165 -8.21 -7.18 -13.13
N TYR A 166 -8.08 -8.47 -13.42
CA TYR A 166 -9.18 -9.42 -13.29
C TYR A 166 -9.80 -9.40 -11.89
N GLY A 167 -11.12 -9.25 -11.86
CA GLY A 167 -11.92 -9.06 -10.64
C GLY A 167 -12.27 -7.60 -10.36
N SER A 168 -11.79 -6.67 -11.17
CA SER A 168 -12.19 -5.26 -11.08
C SER A 168 -13.54 -5.00 -11.77
N VAL A 169 -14.20 -3.93 -11.32
CA VAL A 169 -15.36 -3.31 -11.97
C VAL A 169 -15.00 -1.85 -12.20
N TRP A 170 -14.77 -1.46 -13.46
CA TRP A 170 -14.24 -0.14 -13.80
C TRP A 170 -15.12 1.01 -13.27
N ALA A 171 -16.43 0.91 -13.43
CA ALA A 171 -17.36 1.94 -12.96
C ALA A 171 -17.24 2.20 -11.43
N GLN A 172 -16.97 1.14 -10.65
CA GLN A 172 -16.75 1.29 -9.21
C GLN A 172 -15.42 1.96 -8.90
N ILE A 173 -14.34 1.58 -9.63
CA ILE A 173 -13.03 2.20 -9.47
C ILE A 173 -13.09 3.69 -9.83
N GLU A 174 -13.69 4.02 -10.96
CA GLU A 174 -13.86 5.41 -11.41
C GLU A 174 -14.64 6.25 -10.39
N LYS A 175 -15.72 5.69 -9.83
CA LYS A 175 -16.48 6.34 -8.75
C LYS A 175 -15.59 6.56 -7.52
N ASN A 176 -14.88 5.53 -7.06
CA ASN A 176 -14.04 5.60 -5.87
C ASN A 176 -12.89 6.61 -6.04
N ILE A 177 -12.32 6.74 -7.24
CA ILE A 177 -11.32 7.77 -7.52
C ILE A 177 -11.90 9.18 -7.36
N LYS A 178 -13.13 9.41 -7.82
CA LYS A 178 -13.82 10.70 -7.65
C LYS A 178 -14.15 11.00 -6.17
N ASP A 179 -14.36 9.96 -5.37
CA ASP A 179 -14.62 10.10 -3.94
C ASP A 179 -13.32 10.42 -3.13
N ILE A 180 -12.13 10.12 -3.69
CA ILE A 180 -10.82 10.42 -3.11
C ILE A 180 -10.39 11.88 -3.42
N LEU A 181 -10.70 12.38 -4.62
CA LEU A 181 -10.30 13.71 -5.12
C LEU A 181 -11.17 14.82 -4.55
#